data_c3cd7164e3b126689d5546dfddb1d57d
#
_entry.id   c3cd7164e3b126689d5546dfddb1d57d
#
_cell.length_a   1.000
_cell.length_b   1.000
_cell.length_c   1.000
_cell.angle_alpha   90.00
_cell.angle_beta   90.00
_cell.angle_gamma   90.00
#
_symmetry.space_group_name_H-M   'P 1'
#
loop_
_entity.id
_entity.type
_entity.pdbx_description
1 polymer ?
#
loop_
_entity_poly.entity_id
_entity_poly.type
_entity_poly.pdbx_seq_one_letter_code
_entity_poly.pdbx_strand_id
1 'polypeptide(L)'
;STAMYYRFFIPKIFCDFERVIYCDSDMLFKKDISELFFIDLKGKAIAACRDVAVLYSYRKRSEIWQRNIGHNFDKIGILSIDNYFNSGLIIFDINKCVKIQSVSLCLNILKKYDNLYLPDQDVLNIAFQNNVYFLHLRWNFQWTIHIECKQKSLYLSQQIIEEIYEARMDPGIIHYISETKPWKDKNSFFLEWWKFGRKSLFYGQILYKKVVIQNNHINLDQNGFIYVDVLDYLLLLPYFNSIDLYKHIEQMYNIENFVLYRKYAIAQAEKYYNKKSFLLSNDEIYFFMPKKFMHLKEVEKQLVKQSAYLNLELYEILKFVNNLGKKIF
;
A
#
# COMPACT_ATOMS: atom_id res chain seq x y z
N SER A 1 -14.43 2.11 -13.58
CA SER A 1 -15.53 2.83 -12.89
C SER A 1 -15.64 4.26 -13.41
N THR A 2 -16.86 4.75 -13.68
CA THR A 2 -17.10 6.15 -14.09
C THR A 2 -16.71 7.16 -13.00
N ALA A 3 -16.63 6.72 -11.74
CA ALA A 3 -16.27 7.57 -10.61
C ALA A 3 -14.88 8.22 -10.75
N MET A 4 -13.95 7.59 -11.48
CA MET A 4 -12.61 8.16 -11.73
C MET A 4 -12.66 9.49 -12.49
N TYR A 5 -13.70 9.75 -13.29
CA TYR A 5 -13.86 10.99 -14.02
C TYR A 5 -14.42 12.15 -13.18
N TYR A 6 -14.92 11.91 -11.97
CA TYR A 6 -15.47 12.98 -11.13
C TYR A 6 -14.41 14.02 -10.75
N ARG A 7 -13.15 13.67 -10.71
CA ARG A 7 -12.05 14.62 -10.47
C ARG A 7 -11.92 15.71 -11.52
N PHE A 8 -12.44 15.48 -12.75
CA PHE A 8 -12.47 16.53 -13.80
C PHE A 8 -13.36 17.70 -13.43
N PHE A 9 -14.42 17.43 -12.66
CA PHE A 9 -15.43 18.43 -12.30
C PHE A 9 -15.08 19.23 -11.04
N ILE A 10 -13.98 18.93 -10.36
CA ILE A 10 -13.55 19.63 -9.14
C ILE A 10 -13.53 21.15 -9.35
N PRO A 11 -12.93 21.72 -10.43
CA PRO A 11 -12.90 23.16 -10.62
C PRO A 11 -14.27 23.80 -10.82
N LYS A 12 -15.26 23.04 -11.29
CA LYS A 12 -16.64 23.50 -11.45
C LYS A 12 -17.45 23.39 -10.16
N ILE A 13 -17.29 22.29 -9.44
CA ILE A 13 -18.07 22.00 -8.21
C ILE A 13 -17.61 22.88 -7.04
N PHE A 14 -16.30 23.13 -6.96
CA PHE A 14 -15.67 23.91 -5.89
C PHE A 14 -15.23 25.31 -6.36
N CYS A 15 -16.01 25.95 -7.24
CA CYS A 15 -15.66 27.23 -7.83
C CYS A 15 -15.56 28.38 -6.82
N ASP A 16 -16.16 28.24 -5.64
CA ASP A 16 -16.09 29.24 -4.57
C ASP A 16 -14.79 29.16 -3.73
N PHE A 17 -13.96 28.16 -3.96
CA PHE A 17 -12.68 28.00 -3.30
C PHE A 17 -11.54 28.50 -4.19
N GLU A 18 -10.49 29.04 -3.58
CA GLU A 18 -9.27 29.39 -4.33
C GLU A 18 -8.46 28.17 -4.70
N ARG A 19 -8.43 27.16 -3.78
CA ARG A 19 -7.61 25.96 -3.91
C ARG A 19 -8.33 24.72 -3.35
N VAL A 20 -8.14 23.59 -4.03
CA VAL A 20 -8.65 22.29 -3.63
C VAL A 20 -7.55 21.24 -3.76
N ILE A 21 -7.38 20.39 -2.75
CA ILE A 21 -6.52 19.21 -2.80
C ILE A 21 -7.41 18.00 -3.01
N TYR A 22 -7.17 17.28 -4.09
CA TYR A 22 -7.76 15.99 -4.38
C TYR A 22 -6.78 14.88 -3.97
N CYS A 23 -7.28 13.86 -3.30
CA CYS A 23 -6.52 12.67 -2.93
C CYS A 23 -7.33 11.41 -3.22
N ASP A 24 -6.67 10.38 -3.75
CA ASP A 24 -7.24 9.05 -3.85
C ASP A 24 -7.45 8.45 -2.45
N SER A 25 -8.44 7.56 -2.31
CA SER A 25 -8.84 6.98 -1.01
C SER A 25 -7.85 5.95 -0.45
N ASP A 26 -6.89 5.53 -1.25
CA ASP A 26 -5.85 4.55 -0.89
C ASP A 26 -4.51 5.21 -0.54
N MET A 27 -4.58 6.39 0.05
CA MET A 27 -3.43 7.16 0.54
C MET A 27 -3.34 7.18 2.06
N LEU A 28 -2.12 7.12 2.58
CA LEU A 28 -1.81 7.28 3.99
C LEU A 28 -0.99 8.55 4.20
N PHE A 29 -1.55 9.50 4.95
CA PHE A 29 -0.91 10.78 5.28
C PHE A 29 -0.02 10.60 6.50
N LYS A 30 1.28 10.91 6.35
CA LYS A 30 2.29 10.87 7.41
C LYS A 30 2.73 12.25 7.86
N LYS A 31 2.48 13.26 7.04
CA LYS A 31 2.77 14.67 7.31
C LYS A 31 1.51 15.52 7.18
N ASP A 32 1.60 16.74 7.68
CA ASP A 32 0.51 17.71 7.58
C ASP A 32 0.32 18.12 6.11
N ILE A 33 -0.89 17.89 5.61
CA ILE A 33 -1.26 18.24 4.24
C ILE A 33 -1.38 19.76 4.01
N SER A 34 -1.46 20.55 5.07
CA SER A 34 -1.48 22.00 4.97
C SER A 34 -0.23 22.57 4.29
N GLU A 35 0.91 21.89 4.39
CA GLU A 35 2.12 22.24 3.66
C GLU A 35 1.88 22.30 2.14
N LEU A 36 1.05 21.39 1.62
CA LEU A 36 0.67 21.37 0.21
C LEU A 36 -0.35 22.45 -0.14
N PHE A 37 -1.23 22.78 0.78
CA PHE A 37 -2.25 23.78 0.55
C PHE A 37 -1.67 25.17 0.31
N PHE A 38 -0.58 25.52 1.00
CA PHE A 38 0.06 26.83 0.92
C PHE A 38 1.22 26.90 -0.08
N ILE A 39 1.55 25.81 -0.79
CA ILE A 39 2.65 25.80 -1.74
C ILE A 39 2.42 26.78 -2.90
N ASP A 40 3.46 27.51 -3.29
CA ASP A 40 3.40 28.37 -4.49
C ASP A 40 3.47 27.51 -5.76
N LEU A 41 2.40 27.50 -6.54
CA LEU A 41 2.32 26.75 -7.80
C LEU A 41 3.07 27.41 -8.96
N LYS A 42 3.81 28.49 -8.71
CA LYS A 42 4.62 29.22 -9.73
C LYS A 42 3.83 29.55 -11.00
N GLY A 43 2.60 29.98 -10.81
CA GLY A 43 1.73 30.35 -11.94
C GLY A 43 1.03 29.19 -12.63
N LYS A 44 1.24 27.94 -12.24
CA LYS A 44 0.61 26.74 -12.82
C LYS A 44 -0.82 26.55 -12.31
N ALA A 45 -1.64 25.84 -13.08
CA ALA A 45 -3.04 25.59 -12.76
C ALA A 45 -3.20 24.41 -11.77
N ILE A 46 -2.26 23.46 -11.78
CA ILE A 46 -2.25 22.34 -10.83
C ILE A 46 -0.86 22.06 -10.29
N ALA A 47 -0.79 21.34 -9.18
CA ALA A 47 0.43 20.66 -8.77
C ALA A 47 0.17 19.16 -8.59
N ALA A 48 1.15 18.32 -8.96
CA ALA A 48 1.09 16.87 -8.85
C ALA A 48 2.51 16.28 -8.80
N CYS A 49 2.65 15.01 -8.41
CA CYS A 49 3.92 14.30 -8.48
C CYS A 49 4.05 13.56 -9.81
N ARG A 50 5.29 13.42 -10.31
CA ARG A 50 5.57 12.56 -11.46
C ARG A 50 5.11 11.13 -11.21
N ASP A 51 4.56 10.48 -12.23
CA ASP A 51 4.30 9.05 -12.17
C ASP A 51 5.56 8.27 -12.58
N VAL A 52 6.38 7.97 -11.58
CA VAL A 52 7.66 7.28 -11.81
C VAL A 52 7.45 5.84 -12.24
N ALA A 53 6.33 5.19 -11.86
CA ALA A 53 6.03 3.83 -12.29
C ALA A 53 5.74 3.79 -13.79
N VAL A 54 4.95 4.72 -14.30
CA VAL A 54 4.68 4.88 -15.74
C VAL A 54 5.97 5.26 -16.48
N LEU A 55 6.71 6.25 -15.99
CA LEU A 55 7.98 6.68 -16.60
C LEU A 55 8.99 5.52 -16.72
N TYR A 56 9.19 4.76 -15.65
CA TYR A 56 10.07 3.60 -15.64
C TYR A 56 9.60 2.53 -16.63
N SER A 57 8.33 2.18 -16.61
CA SER A 57 7.74 1.17 -17.50
C SER A 57 7.87 1.57 -18.97
N TYR A 58 7.68 2.85 -19.28
CA TYR A 58 7.86 3.41 -20.61
C TYR A 58 9.29 3.26 -21.10
N ARG A 59 10.27 3.71 -20.31
CA ARG A 59 11.69 3.70 -20.71
C ARG A 59 12.27 2.29 -20.75
N LYS A 60 11.84 1.40 -19.84
CA LYS A 60 12.22 -0.02 -19.84
C LYS A 60 11.60 -0.79 -21.01
N ARG A 61 10.58 -0.26 -21.67
CA ARG A 61 9.80 -0.97 -22.70
C ARG A 61 9.37 -2.36 -22.20
N SER A 62 8.87 -2.45 -20.95
CA SER A 62 8.42 -3.70 -20.38
C SER A 62 7.33 -4.35 -21.24
N GLU A 63 7.14 -5.68 -21.11
CA GLU A 63 6.09 -6.38 -21.86
C GLU A 63 4.70 -5.79 -21.60
N ILE A 64 4.42 -5.35 -20.37
CA ILE A 64 3.18 -4.65 -20.01
C ILE A 64 3.08 -3.32 -20.77
N TRP A 65 4.19 -2.58 -20.87
CA TRP A 65 4.27 -1.38 -21.66
C TRP A 65 3.99 -1.65 -23.13
N GLN A 66 4.66 -2.65 -23.74
CA GLN A 66 4.50 -2.97 -25.15
C GLN A 66 3.07 -3.41 -25.50
N ARG A 67 2.41 -4.16 -24.60
CA ARG A 67 1.04 -4.65 -24.83
C ARG A 67 -0.03 -3.59 -24.67
N ASN A 68 0.12 -2.72 -23.66
CA ASN A 68 -0.99 -1.88 -23.19
C ASN A 68 -0.76 -0.38 -23.32
N ILE A 69 0.47 0.11 -23.16
CA ILE A 69 0.76 1.55 -23.07
C ILE A 69 1.60 2.04 -24.26
N GLY A 70 2.59 1.27 -24.71
CA GLY A 70 3.69 1.73 -25.58
C GLY A 70 3.30 2.23 -26.96
N HIS A 71 2.09 1.91 -27.42
CA HIS A 71 1.63 2.38 -28.74
C HIS A 71 0.80 3.65 -28.67
N ASN A 72 0.42 4.15 -27.47
CA ASN A 72 -0.62 5.16 -27.36
C ASN A 72 -0.13 6.56 -26.92
N PHE A 73 0.95 6.69 -26.13
CA PHE A 73 1.37 8.01 -25.62
C PHE A 73 1.64 9.01 -26.75
N ASP A 74 2.39 8.61 -27.78
CA ASP A 74 2.67 9.49 -28.92
C ASP A 74 1.42 9.81 -29.74
N LYS A 75 0.42 8.90 -29.73
CA LYS A 75 -0.83 9.04 -30.49
C LYS A 75 -1.91 9.84 -29.76
N ILE A 76 -1.87 9.88 -28.44
CA ILE A 76 -2.87 10.61 -27.65
C ILE A 76 -2.46 12.04 -27.30
N GLY A 77 -1.29 12.51 -27.80
CA GLY A 77 -0.87 13.90 -27.67
C GLY A 77 -0.19 14.26 -26.36
N ILE A 78 0.40 13.28 -25.65
CA ILE A 78 1.29 13.54 -24.51
C ILE A 78 2.64 14.01 -25.06
N LEU A 79 3.03 15.26 -24.73
CA LEU A 79 4.23 15.89 -25.27
C LEU A 79 5.53 15.34 -24.70
N SER A 80 5.53 14.92 -23.43
CA SER A 80 6.71 14.40 -22.75
C SER A 80 6.32 13.46 -21.63
N ILE A 81 6.84 12.25 -21.69
CA ILE A 81 6.65 11.25 -20.63
C ILE A 81 7.33 11.66 -19.32
N ASP A 82 8.40 12.46 -19.38
CA ASP A 82 9.10 12.97 -18.20
C ASP A 82 8.24 13.91 -17.36
N ASN A 83 7.21 14.48 -17.99
CA ASN A 83 6.24 15.38 -17.36
C ASN A 83 4.89 14.69 -17.12
N TYR A 84 4.83 13.38 -17.24
CA TYR A 84 3.63 12.62 -16.93
C TYR A 84 3.47 12.50 -15.41
N PHE A 85 2.31 12.95 -14.89
CA PHE A 85 2.03 12.95 -13.47
C PHE A 85 0.99 11.90 -13.07
N ASN A 86 1.06 11.45 -11.81
CA ASN A 86 0.08 10.57 -11.21
C ASN A 86 -1.15 11.39 -10.75
N SER A 87 -2.34 10.93 -11.11
CA SER A 87 -3.60 11.64 -10.84
C SER A 87 -4.15 11.42 -9.42
N GLY A 88 -3.51 10.61 -8.59
CA GLY A 88 -3.99 10.29 -7.25
C GLY A 88 -3.84 11.42 -6.23
N LEU A 89 -2.89 12.35 -6.44
CA LEU A 89 -2.76 13.58 -5.67
C LEU A 89 -2.68 14.76 -6.63
N ILE A 90 -3.64 15.66 -6.54
CA ILE A 90 -3.66 16.89 -7.35
C ILE A 90 -4.07 18.08 -6.49
N ILE A 91 -3.30 19.14 -6.56
CA ILE A 91 -3.66 20.45 -6.01
C ILE A 91 -4.15 21.32 -7.15
N PHE A 92 -5.38 21.76 -7.06
CA PHE A 92 -6.01 22.63 -8.06
C PHE A 92 -5.96 24.10 -7.61
N ASP A 93 -5.42 24.99 -8.45
CA ASP A 93 -5.71 26.42 -8.41
C ASP A 93 -7.02 26.63 -9.19
N ILE A 94 -8.11 26.81 -8.48
CA ILE A 94 -9.45 26.79 -9.07
C ILE A 94 -9.62 27.92 -10.09
N ASN A 95 -9.16 29.12 -9.77
CA ASN A 95 -9.27 30.26 -10.65
C ASN A 95 -8.56 30.03 -12.00
N LYS A 96 -7.37 29.45 -11.97
CA LYS A 96 -6.62 29.08 -13.18
C LYS A 96 -7.28 27.96 -13.95
N CYS A 97 -7.76 26.92 -13.25
CA CYS A 97 -8.48 25.83 -13.90
C CYS A 97 -9.75 26.33 -14.62
N VAL A 98 -10.50 27.25 -14.02
CA VAL A 98 -11.66 27.88 -14.65
C VAL A 98 -11.23 28.70 -15.85
N LYS A 99 -10.17 29.51 -15.71
CA LYS A 99 -9.65 30.38 -16.82
C LYS A 99 -9.26 29.57 -18.07
N ILE A 100 -8.64 28.36 -17.88
CA ILE A 100 -8.29 27.49 -19.01
C ILE A 100 -9.43 26.56 -19.43
N GLN A 101 -10.61 26.70 -18.85
CA GLN A 101 -11.79 25.85 -19.11
C GLN A 101 -11.48 24.34 -18.97
N SER A 102 -10.76 23.98 -17.93
CA SER A 102 -10.20 22.65 -17.75
C SER A 102 -11.23 21.52 -17.83
N VAL A 103 -12.45 21.74 -17.32
CA VAL A 103 -13.54 20.73 -17.39
C VAL A 103 -13.91 20.43 -18.84
N SER A 104 -14.18 21.49 -19.63
CA SER A 104 -14.52 21.32 -21.05
C SER A 104 -13.37 20.69 -21.83
N LEU A 105 -12.12 21.09 -21.52
CA LEU A 105 -10.92 20.52 -22.12
C LEU A 105 -10.81 19.02 -21.84
N CYS A 106 -10.95 18.58 -20.57
CA CYS A 106 -10.94 17.17 -20.21
C CYS A 106 -12.04 16.37 -20.93
N LEU A 107 -13.25 16.89 -20.98
CA LEU A 107 -14.37 16.23 -21.66
C LEU A 107 -14.15 16.11 -23.18
N ASN A 108 -13.57 17.13 -23.82
CA ASN A 108 -13.24 17.09 -25.24
C ASN A 108 -12.13 16.06 -25.54
N ILE A 109 -11.11 15.99 -24.69
CA ILE A 109 -10.04 15.00 -24.80
C ILE A 109 -10.62 13.58 -24.64
N LEU A 110 -11.46 13.36 -23.62
CA LEU A 110 -12.11 12.07 -23.39
C LEU A 110 -12.97 11.61 -24.58
N LYS A 111 -13.62 12.55 -25.26
CA LYS A 111 -14.40 12.24 -26.48
C LYS A 111 -13.54 11.98 -27.71
N LYS A 112 -12.35 12.56 -27.75
CA LYS A 112 -11.43 12.49 -28.90
C LYS A 112 -10.68 11.17 -28.96
N TYR A 113 -10.38 10.54 -27.82
CA TYR A 113 -9.52 9.37 -27.73
C TYR A 113 -10.25 8.18 -27.10
N ASP A 114 -10.42 7.09 -27.90
CA ASP A 114 -11.14 5.88 -27.46
C ASP A 114 -10.22 4.88 -26.72
N ASN A 115 -8.89 4.96 -26.92
CA ASN A 115 -7.91 3.98 -26.46
C ASN A 115 -6.94 4.58 -25.43
N LEU A 116 -7.48 5.18 -24.36
CA LEU A 116 -6.72 5.63 -23.21
C LEU A 116 -6.43 4.42 -22.29
N TYR A 117 -5.19 4.28 -21.83
CA TYR A 117 -4.81 3.18 -20.95
C TYR A 117 -5.14 3.46 -19.47
N LEU A 118 -4.80 4.66 -19.02
CA LEU A 118 -5.19 5.23 -17.72
C LEU A 118 -6.14 6.41 -17.97
N PRO A 119 -7.42 6.14 -18.31
CA PRO A 119 -8.25 7.12 -19.00
C PRO A 119 -8.38 8.46 -18.31
N ASP A 120 -8.55 8.49 -16.98
CA ASP A 120 -8.63 9.74 -16.23
C ASP A 120 -7.25 10.41 -16.09
N GLN A 121 -6.19 9.65 -15.86
CA GLN A 121 -4.83 10.15 -15.73
C GLN A 121 -4.30 10.66 -17.07
N ASP A 122 -4.52 9.94 -18.17
CA ASP A 122 -4.12 10.35 -19.52
C ASP A 122 -4.80 11.66 -19.92
N VAL A 123 -6.12 11.76 -19.69
CA VAL A 123 -6.89 12.99 -19.99
C VAL A 123 -6.33 14.18 -19.21
N LEU A 124 -6.07 14.02 -17.91
CA LEU A 124 -5.52 15.11 -17.09
C LEU A 124 -4.10 15.48 -17.54
N ASN A 125 -3.27 14.50 -17.89
CA ASN A 125 -1.92 14.76 -18.38
C ASN A 125 -1.93 15.53 -19.71
N ILE A 126 -2.85 15.23 -20.62
CA ILE A 126 -3.02 15.98 -21.88
C ILE A 126 -3.55 17.39 -21.59
N ALA A 127 -4.57 17.51 -20.73
CA ALA A 127 -5.21 18.78 -20.42
C ALA A 127 -4.28 19.78 -19.73
N PHE A 128 -3.41 19.31 -18.85
CA PHE A 128 -2.59 20.15 -17.99
C PHE A 128 -1.08 20.10 -18.29
N GLN A 129 -0.62 19.41 -19.35
CA GLN A 129 0.80 19.12 -19.60
C GLN A 129 1.76 20.33 -19.52
N ASN A 130 1.29 21.56 -19.79
CA ASN A 130 2.08 22.78 -19.65
C ASN A 130 1.72 23.59 -18.39
N ASN A 131 0.77 23.12 -17.59
CA ASN A 131 0.20 23.82 -16.45
C ASN A 131 0.35 23.06 -15.12
N VAL A 132 1.37 22.23 -15.01
CA VAL A 132 1.68 21.44 -13.80
C VAL A 132 2.91 22.00 -13.10
N TYR A 133 2.79 22.21 -11.78
CA TYR A 133 3.92 22.33 -10.88
C TYR A 133 4.24 20.97 -10.30
N PHE A 134 5.48 20.49 -10.47
CA PHE A 134 5.87 19.18 -9.98
C PHE A 134 6.28 19.23 -8.51
N LEU A 135 5.53 18.49 -7.69
CA LEU A 135 5.83 18.27 -6.29
C LEU A 135 6.93 17.23 -6.13
N HIS A 136 7.66 17.30 -5.01
CA HIS A 136 8.59 16.25 -4.61
C HIS A 136 7.85 14.91 -4.41
N LEU A 137 8.46 13.81 -4.84
CA LEU A 137 7.86 12.45 -4.83
C LEU A 137 7.41 11.98 -3.44
N ARG A 138 7.93 12.57 -2.35
CA ARG A 138 7.47 12.28 -0.98
C ARG A 138 5.98 12.51 -0.76
N TRP A 139 5.37 13.40 -1.54
CA TRP A 139 3.95 13.76 -1.42
C TRP A 139 3.00 12.82 -2.14
N ASN A 140 3.53 11.94 -2.99
CA ASN A 140 2.78 10.86 -3.61
C ASN A 140 3.71 9.65 -3.81
N PHE A 141 4.25 9.14 -2.68
CA PHE A 141 5.18 8.04 -2.71
C PHE A 141 4.45 6.73 -3.03
N GLN A 142 4.57 6.28 -4.27
CA GLN A 142 4.00 5.04 -4.75
C GLN A 142 4.84 3.87 -4.22
N TRP A 143 4.26 3.03 -3.37
CA TRP A 143 4.96 1.94 -2.69
C TRP A 143 5.66 0.94 -3.63
N THR A 144 5.17 0.81 -4.87
CA THR A 144 5.75 -0.09 -5.88
C THR A 144 7.08 0.39 -6.46
N ILE A 145 7.40 1.68 -6.32
CA ILE A 145 8.59 2.28 -6.94
C ILE A 145 9.90 1.80 -6.28
N HIS A 146 9.87 1.40 -5.01
CA HIS A 146 11.08 1.06 -4.26
C HIS A 146 11.69 -0.30 -4.63
N ILE A 147 10.98 -1.14 -5.39
CA ILE A 147 11.47 -2.44 -5.78
C ILE A 147 12.59 -2.28 -6.81
N GLU A 148 13.83 -2.67 -6.44
CA GLU A 148 14.99 -2.79 -7.32
C GLU A 148 15.63 -1.49 -7.86
N CYS A 149 16.11 -0.63 -6.95
CA CYS A 149 16.82 0.61 -7.34
C CYS A 149 18.03 0.39 -8.29
N LYS A 150 18.73 -0.74 -8.21
CA LYS A 150 19.88 -1.03 -9.11
C LYS A 150 19.46 -1.17 -10.57
N GLN A 151 18.34 -1.77 -10.87
CA GLN A 151 17.85 -1.90 -12.25
C GLN A 151 17.21 -0.59 -12.77
N LYS A 152 16.70 0.25 -11.87
CA LYS A 152 16.07 1.53 -12.25
C LYS A 152 17.06 2.58 -12.68
N SER A 153 18.30 2.53 -12.20
CA SER A 153 19.38 3.47 -12.60
C SER A 153 19.70 3.44 -14.11
N LEU A 154 19.33 2.37 -14.80
CA LEU A 154 19.49 2.28 -16.26
C LEU A 154 18.42 3.08 -17.04
N TYR A 155 17.29 3.40 -16.41
CA TYR A 155 16.12 3.95 -17.07
C TYR A 155 15.64 5.28 -16.49
N LEU A 156 16.06 5.65 -15.30
CA LEU A 156 15.70 6.90 -14.62
C LEU A 156 16.95 7.78 -14.44
N SER A 157 16.76 9.09 -14.45
CA SER A 157 17.84 10.02 -14.14
C SER A 157 18.29 9.89 -12.69
N GLN A 158 19.55 10.23 -12.43
CA GLN A 158 20.12 10.21 -11.08
C GLN A 158 19.28 11.06 -10.11
N GLN A 159 18.82 12.23 -10.55
CA GLN A 159 17.97 13.12 -9.75
C GLN A 159 16.66 12.44 -9.31
N ILE A 160 15.98 11.72 -10.24
CA ILE A 160 14.74 11.00 -9.90
C ILE A 160 15.03 9.87 -8.93
N ILE A 161 16.16 9.18 -9.07
CA ILE A 161 16.55 8.09 -8.17
C ILE A 161 16.80 8.63 -6.75
N GLU A 162 17.52 9.73 -6.62
CA GLU A 162 17.77 10.39 -5.34
C GLU A 162 16.45 10.82 -4.70
N GLU A 163 15.56 11.43 -5.45
CA GLU A 163 14.22 11.84 -4.98
C GLU A 163 13.36 10.64 -4.51
N ILE A 164 13.46 9.48 -5.19
CA ILE A 164 12.83 8.22 -4.75
C ILE A 164 13.39 7.76 -3.40
N TYR A 165 14.73 7.80 -3.23
CA TYR A 165 15.35 7.42 -1.95
C TYR A 165 14.91 8.32 -0.81
N GLU A 166 14.93 9.62 -1.01
CA GLU A 166 14.46 10.60 -0.02
C GLU A 166 12.99 10.38 0.33
N ALA A 167 12.14 10.20 -0.69
CA ALA A 167 10.72 9.95 -0.51
C ALA A 167 10.45 8.63 0.24
N ARG A 168 11.26 7.60 0.02
CA ARG A 168 11.17 6.32 0.73
C ARG A 168 11.55 6.46 2.21
N MET A 169 12.60 7.20 2.51
CA MET A 169 13.08 7.38 3.88
C MET A 169 12.13 8.23 4.72
N ASP A 170 11.51 9.23 4.12
CA ASP A 170 10.62 10.17 4.79
C ASP A 170 9.41 10.52 3.92
N PRO A 171 8.49 9.56 3.68
CA PRO A 171 7.29 9.83 2.88
C PRO A 171 6.34 10.78 3.60
N GLY A 172 5.85 11.79 2.90
CA GLY A 172 4.76 12.66 3.37
C GLY A 172 3.41 11.98 3.20
N ILE A 173 3.20 11.37 2.02
CA ILE A 173 2.02 10.55 1.70
C ILE A 173 2.49 9.26 1.05
N ILE A 174 2.02 8.12 1.57
CA ILE A 174 2.20 6.81 0.93
C ILE A 174 0.95 6.50 0.12
N HIS A 175 1.12 6.29 -1.18
CA HIS A 175 0.04 5.92 -2.09
C HIS A 175 0.08 4.42 -2.39
N TYR A 176 -0.93 3.70 -1.96
CA TYR A 176 -1.07 2.26 -2.15
C TYR A 176 -1.69 1.94 -3.51
N ILE A 177 -1.02 2.36 -4.59
CA ILE A 177 -1.42 2.04 -5.96
C ILE A 177 -1.52 0.53 -6.20
N SER A 178 -2.12 0.10 -7.29
CA SER A 178 -2.32 -1.28 -7.71
C SER A 178 -3.45 -2.02 -6.96
N GLU A 179 -3.68 -3.27 -7.31
CA GLU A 179 -4.70 -4.13 -6.71
C GLU A 179 -4.30 -4.64 -5.32
N THR A 180 -2.98 -4.70 -5.05
CA THR A 180 -2.43 -5.13 -3.76
C THR A 180 -2.58 -4.02 -2.73
N LYS A 181 -3.50 -4.17 -1.79
CA LYS A 181 -3.81 -3.17 -0.75
C LYS A 181 -3.36 -3.64 0.62
N PRO A 182 -2.85 -2.74 1.50
CA PRO A 182 -2.33 -3.11 2.82
C PRO A 182 -3.38 -3.72 3.76
N TRP A 183 -4.65 -3.49 3.50
CA TRP A 183 -5.76 -4.11 4.25
C TRP A 183 -6.20 -5.46 3.70
N LYS A 184 -5.72 -5.87 2.51
CA LYS A 184 -5.98 -7.17 1.91
C LYS A 184 -4.74 -8.04 1.90
N ASP A 185 -3.63 -7.48 1.44
CA ASP A 185 -2.42 -8.20 1.08
C ASP A 185 -1.18 -7.58 1.73
N LYS A 186 -0.08 -8.32 1.69
CA LYS A 186 1.23 -7.84 2.11
C LYS A 186 1.88 -7.03 0.99
N ASN A 187 2.17 -5.80 1.27
CA ASN A 187 3.06 -4.98 0.46
C ASN A 187 4.16 -4.38 1.35
N SER A 188 5.13 -3.72 0.75
CA SER A 188 6.32 -3.25 1.48
C SER A 188 6.04 -2.22 2.57
N PHE A 189 4.89 -1.55 2.52
CA PHE A 189 4.51 -0.51 3.46
C PHE A 189 3.21 -0.82 4.23
N PHE A 190 2.77 -2.10 4.25
CA PHE A 190 1.55 -2.46 4.95
C PHE A 190 1.62 -2.20 6.46
N LEU A 191 2.80 -2.34 7.08
CA LEU A 191 3.00 -2.02 8.50
C LEU A 191 2.72 -0.55 8.82
N GLU A 192 3.11 0.36 7.95
CA GLU A 192 2.81 1.79 8.10
C GLU A 192 1.30 2.03 8.10
N TRP A 193 0.57 1.40 7.16
CA TRP A 193 -0.88 1.50 7.12
C TRP A 193 -1.52 0.97 8.42
N TRP A 194 -1.07 -0.19 8.91
CA TRP A 194 -1.63 -0.80 10.12
C TRP A 194 -1.35 0.00 11.39
N LYS A 195 -0.24 0.73 11.48
CA LYS A 195 0.01 1.67 12.59
C LYS A 195 -1.08 2.73 12.71
N PHE A 196 -1.58 3.22 11.57
CA PHE A 196 -2.66 4.21 11.52
C PHE A 196 -4.04 3.55 11.56
N GLY A 197 -4.22 2.45 10.84
CA GLY A 197 -5.48 1.70 10.79
C GLY A 197 -6.01 1.32 12.17
N ARG A 198 -5.10 0.97 13.10
CA ARG A 198 -5.43 0.66 14.51
C ARG A 198 -6.02 1.83 15.29
N LYS A 199 -5.77 3.05 14.86
CA LYS A 199 -6.30 4.26 15.48
C LYS A 199 -7.64 4.69 14.85
N SER A 200 -8.05 4.00 13.78
CA SER A 200 -9.30 4.29 13.09
C SER A 200 -10.50 3.84 13.90
N LEU A 201 -11.58 4.63 13.88
CA LEU A 201 -12.88 4.24 14.42
C LEU A 201 -13.48 3.01 13.72
N PHE A 202 -13.00 2.69 12.51
CA PHE A 202 -13.43 1.55 11.71
C PHE A 202 -12.54 0.31 11.87
N TYR A 203 -11.58 0.35 12.79
CA TYR A 203 -10.60 -0.72 12.96
C TYR A 203 -11.28 -2.09 13.16
N GLY A 204 -12.26 -2.19 14.03
CA GLY A 204 -13.00 -3.41 14.25
C GLY A 204 -13.70 -3.95 13.00
N GLN A 205 -14.31 -3.07 12.20
CA GLN A 205 -14.96 -3.48 10.95
C GLN A 205 -13.93 -3.99 9.92
N ILE A 206 -12.73 -3.40 9.88
CA ILE A 206 -11.64 -3.82 9.01
C ILE A 206 -11.17 -5.22 9.40
N LEU A 207 -10.99 -5.47 10.71
CA LEU A 207 -10.61 -6.78 11.24
C LEU A 207 -11.69 -7.84 10.99
N TYR A 208 -12.94 -7.50 11.28
CA TYR A 208 -14.08 -8.41 11.04
C TYR A 208 -14.11 -8.85 9.58
N LYS A 209 -13.99 -7.91 8.63
CA LYS A 209 -13.92 -8.24 7.20
C LYS A 209 -12.73 -9.13 6.87
N LYS A 210 -11.56 -8.87 7.48
CA LYS A 210 -10.36 -9.69 7.28
C LYS A 210 -10.55 -11.12 7.80
N VAL A 211 -11.10 -11.27 9.00
CA VAL A 211 -11.33 -12.59 9.63
C VAL A 211 -12.42 -13.38 8.91
N VAL A 212 -13.53 -12.73 8.55
CA VAL A 212 -14.69 -13.40 7.92
C VAL A 212 -14.44 -13.72 6.44
N ILE A 213 -13.73 -12.85 5.72
CA ILE A 213 -13.45 -13.07 4.28
C ILE A 213 -12.33 -14.09 4.07
N GLN A 214 -11.37 -14.20 5.00
CA GLN A 214 -10.33 -15.22 4.96
C GLN A 214 -10.77 -16.52 5.65
N ASN A 215 -11.97 -17.02 5.31
CA ASN A 215 -12.60 -18.24 5.85
C ASN A 215 -11.76 -19.52 5.84
N ASN A 216 -10.49 -19.47 5.42
CA ASN A 216 -9.59 -20.62 5.39
C ASN A 216 -8.87 -20.90 6.73
N HIS A 217 -9.13 -20.11 7.79
CA HIS A 217 -8.37 -20.19 9.04
C HIS A 217 -9.21 -20.41 10.29
N ILE A 218 -10.54 -20.44 10.17
CA ILE A 218 -11.41 -20.95 11.23
C ILE A 218 -11.78 -22.38 10.84
N ASN A 219 -11.03 -23.34 11.35
CA ASN A 219 -11.32 -24.76 11.13
C ASN A 219 -12.27 -25.26 12.22
N LEU A 220 -13.45 -25.71 11.80
CA LEU A 220 -14.31 -26.54 12.65
C LEU A 220 -13.80 -27.99 12.53
N ASP A 221 -13.39 -28.58 13.65
CA ASP A 221 -13.14 -30.02 13.67
C ASP A 221 -14.47 -30.79 13.73
N GLN A 222 -14.39 -32.12 13.61
CA GLN A 222 -15.55 -33.01 13.66
C GLN A 222 -16.31 -32.93 14.99
N ASN A 223 -15.70 -32.39 16.05
CA ASN A 223 -16.26 -32.22 17.38
C ASN A 223 -16.85 -30.82 17.62
N GLY A 224 -16.82 -29.95 16.60
CA GLY A 224 -17.32 -28.59 16.67
C GLY A 224 -16.40 -27.58 17.36
N PHE A 225 -15.10 -27.91 17.51
CA PHE A 225 -14.10 -26.96 18.03
C PHE A 225 -13.68 -25.98 16.97
N ILE A 226 -13.48 -24.73 17.36
CA ILE A 226 -12.93 -23.66 16.52
C ILE A 226 -11.46 -23.45 16.93
N TYR A 227 -10.54 -23.67 16.00
CA TYR A 227 -9.13 -23.40 16.19
C TYR A 227 -8.80 -22.04 15.58
N VAL A 228 -8.18 -21.15 16.37
CA VAL A 228 -7.76 -19.82 15.95
C VAL A 228 -6.28 -19.68 16.21
N ASP A 229 -5.52 -19.30 15.18
CA ASP A 229 -4.10 -18.96 15.36
C ASP A 229 -4.00 -17.70 16.23
N VAL A 230 -3.34 -17.86 17.38
CA VAL A 230 -3.24 -16.79 18.38
C VAL A 230 -2.43 -15.61 17.85
N LEU A 231 -1.34 -15.87 17.13
CA LEU A 231 -0.45 -14.83 16.65
C LEU A 231 -1.02 -14.08 15.45
N ASP A 232 -1.72 -14.78 14.56
CA ASP A 232 -2.19 -14.18 13.31
C ASP A 232 -3.61 -13.59 13.44
N TYR A 233 -4.39 -14.00 14.44
CA TYR A 233 -5.81 -13.63 14.57
C TYR A 233 -6.22 -13.05 15.93
N LEU A 234 -5.89 -13.72 17.02
CA LEU A 234 -6.30 -13.30 18.36
C LEU A 234 -5.45 -12.14 18.88
N LEU A 235 -4.17 -12.14 18.58
CA LEU A 235 -3.26 -11.07 18.93
C LEU A 235 -3.03 -10.19 17.69
N LEU A 236 -3.33 -8.92 17.84
CA LEU A 236 -3.04 -7.92 16.82
C LEU A 236 -1.59 -7.53 16.91
N LEU A 237 -0.77 -8.14 16.07
CA LEU A 237 0.62 -7.78 15.91
C LEU A 237 0.78 -6.66 14.88
N PRO A 238 1.87 -5.86 14.95
CA PRO A 238 2.24 -4.93 13.89
C PRO A 238 2.67 -5.64 12.60
N TYR A 239 2.45 -6.94 12.54
CA TYR A 239 2.78 -7.83 11.43
C TYR A 239 1.50 -8.38 10.81
N PHE A 240 1.54 -8.65 9.52
CA PHE A 240 0.39 -9.22 8.82
C PHE A 240 0.17 -10.69 9.22
N ASN A 241 1.27 -11.41 9.45
CA ASN A 241 1.30 -12.76 10.01
C ASN A 241 2.68 -13.04 10.65
N SER A 242 2.84 -14.24 11.21
CA SER A 242 4.07 -14.69 11.86
C SER A 242 5.31 -14.62 10.96
N ILE A 243 5.18 -14.86 9.64
CA ILE A 243 6.31 -14.77 8.70
C ILE A 243 6.88 -13.35 8.65
N ASP A 244 6.04 -12.34 8.75
CA ASP A 244 6.51 -10.95 8.71
C ASP A 244 7.19 -10.54 10.01
N LEU A 245 6.81 -11.12 11.15
CA LEU A 245 7.57 -11.02 12.39
C LEU A 245 8.99 -11.59 12.18
N TYR A 246 9.11 -12.75 11.56
CA TYR A 246 10.41 -13.38 11.31
C TYR A 246 11.28 -12.58 10.35
N LYS A 247 10.69 -12.01 9.29
CA LYS A 247 11.39 -11.08 8.38
C LYS A 247 11.86 -9.81 9.09
N HIS A 248 11.05 -9.28 10.02
CA HIS A 248 11.44 -8.14 10.81
C HIS A 248 12.65 -8.46 11.69
N ILE A 249 12.70 -9.65 12.30
CA ILE A 249 13.86 -10.13 13.05
C ILE A 249 15.09 -10.24 12.14
N GLU A 250 14.96 -10.80 10.94
CA GLU A 250 16.05 -10.83 9.95
C GLU A 250 16.63 -9.45 9.68
N GLN A 251 15.76 -8.47 9.48
CA GLN A 251 16.16 -7.08 9.18
C GLN A 251 16.79 -6.38 10.39
N MET A 252 16.19 -6.52 11.59
CA MET A 252 16.69 -5.89 12.81
C MET A 252 18.09 -6.35 13.20
N TYR A 253 18.37 -7.63 13.01
CA TYR A 253 19.62 -8.25 13.44
C TYR A 253 20.59 -8.50 12.29
N ASN A 254 20.24 -8.06 11.07
CA ASN A 254 21.00 -8.29 9.83
C ASN A 254 21.37 -9.78 9.66
N ILE A 255 20.38 -10.65 9.81
CA ILE A 255 20.54 -12.09 9.78
C ILE A 255 19.94 -12.63 8.49
N GLU A 256 20.66 -13.54 7.83
CA GLU A 256 20.17 -14.21 6.64
C GLU A 256 19.51 -15.55 6.95
N ASN A 257 18.45 -15.86 6.21
CA ASN A 257 17.78 -17.16 6.20
C ASN A 257 17.06 -17.56 7.52
N PHE A 258 16.81 -16.63 8.46
CA PHE A 258 16.07 -16.95 9.68
C PHE A 258 14.64 -17.43 9.37
N VAL A 259 13.95 -16.75 8.45
CA VAL A 259 12.59 -17.14 7.98
C VAL A 259 12.61 -18.57 7.42
N LEU A 260 13.62 -18.92 6.63
CA LEU A 260 13.74 -20.25 6.03
C LEU A 260 13.92 -21.33 7.11
N TYR A 261 14.85 -21.11 8.03
CA TYR A 261 15.09 -22.04 9.13
C TYR A 261 13.88 -22.15 10.08
N ARG A 262 13.17 -21.03 10.31
CA ARG A 262 11.97 -21.02 11.13
C ARG A 262 10.84 -21.85 10.53
N LYS A 263 10.62 -21.73 9.20
CA LYS A 263 9.66 -22.57 8.46
C LYS A 263 10.04 -24.05 8.50
N TYR A 264 11.32 -24.35 8.29
CA TYR A 264 11.83 -25.71 8.36
C TYR A 264 11.63 -26.32 9.77
N ALA A 265 11.97 -25.57 10.81
CA ALA A 265 11.79 -25.99 12.20
C ALA A 265 10.32 -26.28 12.53
N ILE A 266 9.38 -25.44 12.06
CA ILE A 266 7.94 -25.69 12.21
C ILE A 266 7.56 -27.02 11.57
N ALA A 267 7.95 -27.27 10.32
CA ALA A 267 7.63 -28.50 9.61
C ALA A 267 8.23 -29.76 10.30
N GLN A 268 9.44 -29.65 10.85
CA GLN A 268 10.04 -30.75 11.62
C GLN A 268 9.31 -30.99 12.95
N ALA A 269 8.93 -29.91 13.64
CA ALA A 269 8.17 -30.00 14.89
C ALA A 269 6.78 -30.60 14.67
N GLU A 270 6.06 -30.18 13.62
CA GLU A 270 4.76 -30.76 13.24
C GLU A 270 4.86 -32.28 13.06
N LYS A 271 5.90 -32.74 12.34
CA LYS A 271 6.13 -34.15 12.09
C LYS A 271 6.52 -34.92 13.38
N TYR A 272 7.41 -34.34 14.17
CA TYR A 272 7.94 -34.98 15.38
C TYR A 272 6.89 -35.11 16.49
N TYR A 273 6.14 -34.03 16.75
CA TYR A 273 5.13 -33.99 17.79
C TYR A 273 3.74 -34.46 17.33
N ASN A 274 3.59 -34.73 16.02
CA ASN A 274 2.31 -35.04 15.39
C ASN A 274 1.23 -34.02 15.71
N LYS A 275 1.62 -32.74 15.64
CA LYS A 275 0.77 -31.58 15.91
C LYS A 275 0.73 -30.68 14.69
N LYS A 276 -0.37 -29.92 14.53
CA LYS A 276 -0.42 -28.82 13.58
C LYS A 276 0.37 -27.62 14.09
N SER A 277 0.90 -26.78 13.19
CA SER A 277 1.77 -25.65 13.53
C SER A 277 1.18 -24.71 14.59
N PHE A 278 -0.13 -24.47 14.55
CA PHE A 278 -0.83 -23.62 15.52
C PHE A 278 -0.98 -24.23 16.94
N LEU A 279 -0.66 -25.51 17.10
CA LEU A 279 -0.64 -26.21 18.41
C LEU A 279 0.78 -26.37 18.95
N LEU A 280 1.80 -25.93 18.20
CA LEU A 280 3.19 -26.02 18.62
C LEU A 280 3.57 -24.82 19.49
N SER A 281 4.23 -25.10 20.61
CA SER A 281 4.87 -24.05 21.40
C SER A 281 6.15 -23.55 20.73
N ASN A 282 6.56 -22.34 21.10
CA ASN A 282 7.84 -21.79 20.62
C ASN A 282 9.03 -22.67 21.03
N ASP A 283 8.96 -23.32 22.20
CA ASP A 283 9.99 -24.26 22.67
C ASP A 283 10.10 -25.49 21.77
N GLU A 284 8.97 -26.07 21.38
CA GLU A 284 8.93 -27.23 20.49
C GLU A 284 9.49 -26.87 19.09
N ILE A 285 9.23 -25.67 18.59
CA ILE A 285 9.75 -25.24 17.30
C ILE A 285 11.24 -24.92 17.39
N TYR A 286 11.68 -24.18 18.42
CA TYR A 286 13.09 -23.81 18.58
C TYR A 286 13.99 -25.04 18.87
N PHE A 287 13.44 -26.14 19.31
CA PHE A 287 14.18 -27.41 19.41
C PHE A 287 14.81 -27.84 18.07
N PHE A 288 14.17 -27.51 16.96
CA PHE A 288 14.66 -27.79 15.60
C PHE A 288 15.41 -26.62 14.95
N MET A 289 15.59 -25.52 15.65
CA MET A 289 16.34 -24.36 15.13
C MET A 289 17.85 -24.57 15.28
N PRO A 290 18.67 -24.07 14.33
CA PRO A 290 20.12 -24.05 14.50
C PRO A 290 20.54 -23.30 15.77
N LYS A 291 21.57 -23.79 16.45
CA LYS A 291 22.09 -23.19 17.71
C LYS A 291 22.38 -21.69 17.60
N LYS A 292 22.85 -21.23 16.44
CA LYS A 292 23.14 -19.80 16.18
C LYS A 292 21.91 -18.88 16.33
N PHE A 293 20.70 -19.41 16.22
CA PHE A 293 19.45 -18.63 16.33
C PHE A 293 18.75 -18.78 17.69
N MET A 294 19.28 -19.56 18.62
CA MET A 294 18.60 -19.81 19.90
C MET A 294 18.35 -18.54 20.72
N HIS A 295 19.23 -17.54 20.63
CA HIS A 295 19.06 -16.26 21.31
C HIS A 295 17.88 -15.45 20.78
N LEU A 296 17.43 -15.69 19.53
CA LEU A 296 16.31 -15.00 18.91
C LEU A 296 14.94 -15.47 19.45
N LYS A 297 14.88 -16.58 20.17
CA LYS A 297 13.67 -17.05 20.82
C LYS A 297 13.11 -16.02 21.81
N GLU A 298 13.97 -15.46 22.65
CA GLU A 298 13.54 -14.43 23.59
C GLU A 298 13.23 -13.11 22.90
N VAL A 299 13.96 -12.75 21.83
CA VAL A 299 13.66 -11.60 20.98
C VAL A 299 12.27 -11.72 20.37
N GLU A 300 11.94 -12.86 19.77
CA GLU A 300 10.61 -13.13 19.19
C GLU A 300 9.52 -12.95 20.26
N LYS A 301 9.71 -13.54 21.45
CA LYS A 301 8.78 -13.43 22.57
C LYS A 301 8.61 -11.99 23.07
N GLN A 302 9.69 -11.23 23.15
CA GLN A 302 9.64 -9.82 23.58
C GLN A 302 8.95 -8.94 22.54
N LEU A 303 9.22 -9.13 21.26
CA LEU A 303 8.54 -8.40 20.18
C LEU A 303 7.03 -8.67 20.20
N VAL A 304 6.62 -9.92 20.42
CA VAL A 304 5.19 -10.26 20.57
C VAL A 304 4.60 -9.55 21.80
N LYS A 305 5.26 -9.62 22.96
CA LYS A 305 4.78 -8.97 24.19
C LYS A 305 4.65 -7.46 24.08
N GLN A 306 5.63 -6.81 23.43
CA GLN A 306 5.68 -5.34 23.34
C GLN A 306 4.72 -4.79 22.29
N SER A 307 4.41 -5.54 21.26
CA SER A 307 3.65 -5.08 20.10
C SER A 307 2.28 -5.73 19.93
N ALA A 308 1.98 -6.78 20.70
CA ALA A 308 0.72 -7.48 20.61
C ALA A 308 -0.41 -6.74 21.35
N TYR A 309 -1.53 -6.61 20.68
CA TYR A 309 -2.78 -6.14 21.28
C TYR A 309 -3.81 -7.27 21.17
N LEU A 310 -4.60 -7.47 22.25
CA LEU A 310 -5.71 -8.40 22.18
C LEU A 310 -6.77 -7.87 21.20
N ASN A 311 -7.16 -8.71 20.25
CA ASN A 311 -8.28 -8.42 19.38
C ASN A 311 -9.60 -8.60 20.16
N LEU A 312 -10.03 -7.54 20.84
CA LEU A 312 -11.22 -7.57 21.68
C LEU A 312 -12.49 -7.95 20.92
N GLU A 313 -12.63 -7.53 19.67
CA GLU A 313 -13.80 -7.89 18.87
C GLU A 313 -13.82 -9.37 18.53
N LEU A 314 -12.70 -9.92 18.08
CA LEU A 314 -12.60 -11.36 17.85
C LEU A 314 -12.79 -12.13 19.15
N TYR A 315 -12.25 -11.64 20.26
CA TYR A 315 -12.45 -12.23 21.58
C TYR A 315 -13.93 -12.26 21.97
N GLU A 316 -14.67 -11.17 21.78
CA GLU A 316 -16.11 -11.13 22.06
C GLU A 316 -16.92 -12.04 21.11
N ILE A 317 -16.54 -12.11 19.84
CA ILE A 317 -17.16 -13.05 18.88
C ILE A 317 -16.92 -14.48 19.34
N LEU A 318 -15.68 -14.83 19.71
CA LEU A 318 -15.34 -16.16 20.19
C LEU A 318 -16.07 -16.50 21.48
N LYS A 319 -16.19 -15.55 22.41
CA LYS A 319 -16.97 -15.68 23.64
C LYS A 319 -18.45 -15.91 23.35
N PHE A 320 -19.03 -15.17 22.40
CA PHE A 320 -20.41 -15.38 21.95
C PHE A 320 -20.60 -16.77 21.37
N VAL A 321 -19.71 -17.22 20.48
CA VAL A 321 -19.75 -18.56 19.87
C VAL A 321 -19.61 -19.66 20.95
N ASN A 322 -18.76 -19.45 21.96
CA ASN A 322 -18.63 -20.38 23.07
C ASN A 322 -19.92 -20.48 23.89
N ASN A 323 -20.62 -19.35 24.11
CA ASN A 323 -21.91 -19.32 24.81
C ASN A 323 -23.02 -20.04 24.00
N LEU A 324 -22.86 -20.25 22.71
CA LEU A 324 -23.74 -21.07 21.88
C LEU A 324 -23.43 -22.58 21.97
N GLY A 325 -22.58 -22.99 22.90
CA GLY A 325 -22.23 -24.40 23.15
C GLY A 325 -21.13 -24.95 22.24
N LYS A 326 -20.43 -24.09 21.47
CA LYS A 326 -19.26 -24.47 20.69
C LYS A 326 -17.99 -24.18 21.49
N LYS A 327 -17.14 -25.20 21.66
CA LYS A 327 -15.88 -25.03 22.38
C LYS A 327 -14.83 -24.38 21.49
N ILE A 328 -14.08 -23.42 22.06
CA ILE A 328 -13.00 -22.67 21.41
C ILE A 328 -11.68 -23.11 22.05
N PHE A 329 -10.69 -23.41 21.23
CA PHE A 329 -9.32 -23.74 21.64
C PHE A 329 -8.31 -22.88 20.91
#